data_6d585bbf4c2ceb2a814dc202a2d02d7e
#
_entry.id   6d585bbf4c2ceb2a814dc202a2d02d7e
#
_cell.length_a   1.000
_cell.length_b   1.000
_cell.length_c   1.000
_cell.angle_alpha   90.00
_cell.angle_beta   90.00
_cell.angle_gamma   90.00
#
_symmetry.space_group_name_H-M   'P 1'
#
loop_
_entity.id
_entity.type
_entity.pdbx_description
1 polymer ?
#
loop_
_entity_poly.entity_id
_entity_poly.type
_entity_poly.pdbx_seq_one_letter_code
_entity_poly.pdbx_strand_id
1 'polypeptide(L)'
;MLFSRFIAVLGVACVASLSAHAQTAKAPLKDAAGKDVGTVDLVQTPHGVLLKMSLKGIPAGEHAFHVHAVGKCEPPFTTAGGHFNPGGKKHGMEAAEGAHAGDMPNLHVPASGELVIEVANSAISLVKGQPTSVFDADGSTWAGP
;
A
#
# COMPACT_ATOMS: atom_id res chain seq x y z
N MET A 1 61.46 35.49 -20.27
CA MET A 1 60.80 34.18 -20.12
C MET A 1 59.87 34.28 -18.94
N LEU A 2 58.56 34.44 -19.20
CA LEU A 2 57.50 34.44 -18.14
C LEU A 2 56.90 33.04 -18.04
N PHE A 3 57.09 32.38 -16.90
CA PHE A 3 56.39 31.14 -16.61
C PHE A 3 55.05 31.41 -15.97
N SER A 4 53.96 31.23 -16.74
CA SER A 4 52.59 31.28 -16.25
C SER A 4 52.29 30.00 -15.48
N ARG A 5 51.99 30.09 -14.17
CA ARG A 5 51.56 28.96 -13.34
C ARG A 5 50.04 28.83 -13.41
N PHE A 6 49.54 27.81 -14.06
CA PHE A 6 48.10 27.44 -13.99
C PHE A 6 47.84 26.70 -12.67
N ILE A 7 47.01 27.29 -11.84
CA ILE A 7 46.46 26.64 -10.64
C ILE A 7 45.20 25.94 -11.05
N ALA A 8 45.18 24.60 -11.09
CA ALA A 8 43.98 23.82 -11.28
C ALA A 8 43.23 23.70 -9.95
N VAL A 9 42.07 24.34 -9.86
CA VAL A 9 41.17 24.21 -8.72
C VAL A 9 40.36 22.93 -8.92
N LEU A 10 40.68 21.91 -8.14
CA LEU A 10 39.91 20.65 -8.12
C LEU A 10 38.63 20.88 -7.27
N GLY A 11 37.49 21.08 -7.92
CA GLY A 11 36.21 21.20 -7.23
C GLY A 11 35.74 19.82 -6.73
N VAL A 12 35.71 19.62 -5.42
CA VAL A 12 35.10 18.44 -4.81
C VAL A 12 33.59 18.63 -4.85
N ALA A 13 32.92 17.90 -5.74
CA ALA A 13 31.47 17.81 -5.77
C ALA A 13 31.02 16.94 -4.59
N CYS A 14 30.44 17.56 -3.57
CA CYS A 14 29.80 16.87 -2.46
C CYS A 14 28.46 16.28 -2.94
N VAL A 15 28.44 14.99 -3.23
CA VAL A 15 27.20 14.26 -3.57
C VAL A 15 26.46 14.01 -2.27
N ALA A 16 25.45 14.85 -1.97
CA ALA A 16 24.54 14.60 -0.86
C ALA A 16 23.69 13.36 -1.18
N SER A 17 23.95 12.25 -0.50
CA SER A 17 23.12 11.06 -0.56
C SER A 17 21.78 11.36 0.11
N LEU A 18 20.74 11.62 -0.68
CA LEU A 18 19.36 11.67 -0.20
C LEU A 18 18.96 10.26 0.22
N SER A 19 18.88 10.02 1.51
CA SER A 19 18.28 8.78 2.05
C SER A 19 16.79 8.79 1.69
N ALA A 20 16.40 8.03 0.68
CA ALA A 20 15.01 7.79 0.36
C ALA A 20 14.38 6.96 1.50
N HIS A 21 13.67 7.60 2.41
CA HIS A 21 12.85 6.89 3.38
C HIS A 21 11.71 6.21 2.64
N ALA A 22 11.52 4.91 2.87
CA ALA A 22 10.39 4.19 2.33
C ALA A 22 9.09 4.84 2.83
N GLN A 23 8.19 5.16 1.90
CA GLN A 23 6.86 5.67 2.29
C GLN A 23 6.10 4.54 2.98
N THR A 24 5.44 4.88 4.09
CA THR A 24 4.66 3.94 4.89
C THR A 24 3.27 4.51 5.17
N ALA A 25 2.31 3.62 5.34
CA ALA A 25 0.97 3.94 5.83
C ALA A 25 0.50 2.85 6.78
N LYS A 26 -0.54 3.13 7.55
CA LYS A 26 -1.13 2.17 8.49
C LYS A 26 -2.64 2.25 8.40
N ALA A 27 -3.28 1.09 8.26
CA ALA A 27 -4.72 0.94 8.26
C ALA A 27 -5.16 0.13 9.49
N PRO A 28 -5.87 0.72 10.47
CA PRO A 28 -6.53 -0.06 11.51
C PRO A 28 -7.74 -0.78 10.92
N LEU A 29 -7.95 -2.04 11.30
CA LEU A 29 -9.07 -2.84 10.86
C LEU A 29 -10.11 -2.97 11.97
N LYS A 30 -11.38 -2.83 11.60
CA LYS A 30 -12.53 -2.95 12.51
C LYS A 30 -13.55 -3.92 11.94
N ASP A 31 -14.21 -4.66 12.82
CA ASP A 31 -15.38 -5.44 12.45
C ASP A 31 -16.63 -4.55 12.29
N ALA A 32 -17.76 -5.16 11.89
CA ALA A 32 -19.02 -4.46 11.70
C ALA A 32 -19.60 -3.84 12.99
N ALA A 33 -19.13 -4.27 14.17
CA ALA A 33 -19.47 -3.70 15.47
C ALA A 33 -18.53 -2.55 15.87
N GLY A 34 -17.53 -2.22 15.03
CA GLY A 34 -16.52 -1.19 15.30
C GLY A 34 -15.38 -1.64 16.24
N LYS A 35 -15.30 -2.94 16.56
CA LYS A 35 -14.24 -3.49 17.38
C LYS A 35 -12.95 -3.63 16.57
N ASP A 36 -11.83 -3.28 17.16
CA ASP A 36 -10.52 -3.44 16.53
C ASP A 36 -10.17 -4.93 16.38
N VAL A 37 -9.89 -5.33 15.14
CA VAL A 37 -9.52 -6.71 14.76
C VAL A 37 -8.11 -6.81 14.17
N GLY A 38 -7.37 -5.72 14.13
CA GLY A 38 -5.97 -5.73 13.73
C GLY A 38 -5.52 -4.49 13.01
N THR A 39 -4.37 -4.62 12.36
CA THR A 39 -3.76 -3.55 11.55
C THR A 39 -3.12 -4.10 10.30
N VAL A 40 -3.06 -3.26 9.27
CA VAL A 40 -2.23 -3.44 8.09
C VAL A 40 -1.22 -2.31 8.04
N ASP A 41 0.06 -2.63 8.10
CA ASP A 41 1.14 -1.69 7.82
C ASP A 41 1.53 -1.82 6.35
N LEU A 42 1.48 -0.71 5.62
CA LEU A 42 1.81 -0.65 4.19
C LEU A 42 3.20 -0.02 4.05
N VAL A 43 4.07 -0.67 3.29
CA VAL A 43 5.44 -0.20 3.04
C VAL A 43 5.68 -0.13 1.53
N GLN A 44 6.02 1.06 1.01
CA GLN A 44 6.43 1.20 -0.39
C GLN A 44 7.74 0.46 -0.62
N THR A 45 7.78 -0.36 -1.66
CA THR A 45 8.98 -1.04 -2.15
C THR A 45 9.24 -0.66 -3.61
N PRO A 46 10.41 -0.97 -4.18
CA PRO A 46 10.64 -0.80 -5.61
C PRO A 46 9.70 -1.60 -6.53
N HIS A 47 8.99 -2.60 -5.97
CA HIS A 47 8.14 -3.53 -6.74
C HIS A 47 6.65 -3.42 -6.39
N GLY A 48 6.22 -2.31 -5.77
CA GLY A 48 4.85 -2.10 -5.29
C GLY A 48 4.80 -1.93 -3.78
N VAL A 49 3.71 -2.33 -3.16
CA VAL A 49 3.48 -2.17 -1.72
C VAL A 49 3.51 -3.52 -1.02
N LEU A 50 4.28 -3.63 0.05
CA LEU A 50 4.24 -4.74 0.99
C LEU A 50 3.24 -4.42 2.10
N LEU A 51 2.21 -5.26 2.23
CA LEU A 51 1.19 -5.19 3.27
C LEU A 51 1.55 -6.19 4.37
N LYS A 52 1.80 -5.69 5.58
CA LYS A 52 2.11 -6.49 6.78
C LYS A 52 0.89 -6.47 7.68
N MET A 53 0.25 -7.61 7.83
CA MET A 53 -1.00 -7.73 8.56
C MET A 53 -0.80 -8.44 9.88
N SER A 54 -1.45 -7.91 10.93
CA SER A 54 -1.58 -8.54 12.24
C SER A 54 -3.05 -8.49 12.63
N LEU A 55 -3.72 -9.63 12.53
CA LEU A 55 -5.16 -9.80 12.69
C LEU A 55 -5.47 -10.65 13.91
N LYS A 56 -6.59 -10.37 14.59
CA LYS A 56 -7.07 -11.12 15.75
C LYS A 56 -8.59 -11.10 15.84
N GLY A 57 -9.16 -12.17 16.35
CA GLY A 57 -10.60 -12.28 16.53
C GLY A 57 -11.38 -12.35 15.22
N ILE A 58 -10.70 -12.73 14.13
CA ILE A 58 -11.32 -13.01 12.84
C ILE A 58 -11.85 -14.44 12.86
N PRO A 59 -13.06 -14.72 12.35
CA PRO A 59 -13.54 -16.10 12.22
C PRO A 59 -12.54 -16.95 11.44
N ALA A 60 -12.39 -18.21 11.84
CA ALA A 60 -11.56 -19.15 11.09
C ALA A 60 -12.15 -19.42 9.69
N GLY A 61 -11.28 -19.59 8.71
CA GLY A 61 -11.68 -19.87 7.33
C GLY A 61 -11.05 -18.95 6.30
N GLU A 62 -11.64 -18.96 5.13
CA GLU A 62 -11.19 -18.16 4.00
C GLU A 62 -11.92 -16.82 3.98
N HIS A 63 -11.16 -15.73 3.83
CA HIS A 63 -11.66 -14.37 3.78
C HIS A 63 -11.13 -13.64 2.56
N ALA A 64 -12.03 -13.01 1.81
CA ALA A 64 -11.63 -12.08 0.76
C ALA A 64 -10.94 -10.85 1.38
N PHE A 65 -9.94 -10.34 0.69
CA PHE A 65 -9.21 -9.14 1.09
C PHE A 65 -8.99 -8.23 -0.11
N HIS A 66 -9.37 -6.96 0.02
CA HIS A 66 -9.28 -5.99 -1.08
C HIS A 66 -8.90 -4.60 -0.60
N VAL A 67 -8.31 -3.81 -1.50
CA VAL A 67 -8.15 -2.37 -1.36
C VAL A 67 -9.33 -1.69 -2.03
N HIS A 68 -10.07 -0.84 -1.32
CA HIS A 68 -11.22 -0.10 -1.85
C HIS A 68 -10.83 1.28 -2.42
N ALA A 69 -11.73 1.87 -3.22
CA ALA A 69 -11.47 3.13 -3.93
C ALA A 69 -11.59 4.37 -3.04
N VAL A 70 -12.32 4.28 -1.92
CA VAL A 70 -12.60 5.41 -1.03
C VAL A 70 -12.19 5.06 0.40
N GLY A 71 -11.41 5.93 1.03
CA GLY A 71 -10.90 5.77 2.38
C GLY A 71 -11.93 5.98 3.48
N LYS A 72 -13.09 5.33 3.38
CA LYS A 72 -14.17 5.38 4.38
C LYS A 72 -14.55 3.98 4.81
N CYS A 73 -14.48 3.74 6.11
CA CYS A 73 -14.80 2.46 6.73
C CYS A 73 -15.95 2.65 7.74
N GLU A 74 -17.14 2.93 7.21
CA GLU A 74 -18.35 3.16 8.01
C GLU A 74 -19.41 2.11 7.67
N PRO A 75 -19.97 1.39 8.65
CA PRO A 75 -21.07 0.46 8.38
C PRO A 75 -22.27 1.14 7.68
N PRO A 76 -22.87 0.53 6.66
CA PRO A 76 -22.67 -0.83 6.14
C PRO A 76 -21.54 -0.96 5.09
N PHE A 77 -20.48 -0.15 5.13
CA PHE A 77 -19.28 -0.14 4.30
C PHE A 77 -19.48 0.21 2.81
N THR A 78 -20.68 0.55 2.39
CA THR A 78 -20.95 0.99 1.01
C THR A 78 -20.24 2.30 0.66
N THR A 79 -19.89 3.10 1.66
CA THR A 79 -19.13 4.35 1.51
C THR A 79 -17.67 4.13 1.08
N ALA A 80 -17.13 2.92 1.23
CA ALA A 80 -15.81 2.54 0.73
C ALA A 80 -15.75 2.45 -0.81
N GLY A 81 -16.92 2.45 -1.48
CA GLY A 81 -17.01 2.32 -2.94
C GLY A 81 -16.68 0.90 -3.41
N GLY A 82 -16.34 0.77 -4.69
CA GLY A 82 -15.85 -0.47 -5.28
C GLY A 82 -14.37 -0.72 -4.95
N HIS A 83 -13.83 -1.83 -5.43
CA HIS A 83 -12.40 -2.11 -5.33
C HIS A 83 -11.58 -1.05 -6.08
N PHE A 84 -10.39 -0.76 -5.59
CA PHE A 84 -9.48 0.18 -6.22
C PHE A 84 -9.08 -0.33 -7.61
N ASN A 85 -9.52 0.35 -8.67
CA ASN A 85 -9.42 -0.11 -10.04
C ASN A 85 -9.12 1.02 -11.03
N PRO A 86 -7.98 1.70 -10.92
CA PRO A 86 -7.63 2.79 -11.84
C PRO A 86 -7.46 2.33 -13.29
N GLY A 87 -7.19 1.06 -13.52
CA GLY A 87 -7.01 0.46 -14.85
C GLY A 87 -8.30 -0.02 -15.52
N GLY A 88 -9.48 0.10 -14.89
CA GLY A 88 -10.76 -0.36 -15.46
C GLY A 88 -10.81 -1.85 -15.78
N LYS A 89 -10.09 -2.67 -15.02
CA LYS A 89 -9.99 -4.12 -15.20
C LYS A 89 -11.20 -4.87 -14.66
N LYS A 90 -11.29 -6.18 -14.93
CA LYS A 90 -12.29 -7.06 -14.34
C LYS A 90 -11.87 -7.50 -12.93
N HIS A 91 -12.85 -7.89 -12.11
CA HIS A 91 -12.59 -8.46 -10.79
C HIS A 91 -12.00 -9.87 -10.87
N GLY A 92 -11.05 -10.14 -9.97
CA GLY A 92 -10.50 -11.46 -9.71
C GLY A 92 -9.15 -11.71 -10.36
N MET A 93 -8.26 -12.33 -9.60
CA MET A 93 -6.88 -12.59 -10.02
C MET A 93 -6.77 -13.63 -11.15
N GLU A 94 -7.79 -14.46 -11.33
CA GLU A 94 -7.87 -15.48 -12.40
C GLU A 94 -8.60 -14.97 -13.66
N ALA A 95 -9.15 -13.75 -13.61
CA ALA A 95 -9.84 -13.19 -14.77
C ALA A 95 -8.84 -12.83 -15.87
N ALA A 96 -9.07 -13.26 -17.10
CA ALA A 96 -8.20 -12.96 -18.25
C ALA A 96 -8.05 -11.46 -18.52
N GLU A 97 -9.06 -10.66 -18.19
CA GLU A 97 -9.10 -9.19 -18.31
C GLU A 97 -8.93 -8.49 -16.95
N GLY A 98 -8.54 -9.23 -15.91
CA GLY A 98 -8.35 -8.76 -14.53
C GLY A 98 -6.88 -8.56 -14.22
N ALA A 99 -6.53 -8.33 -12.96
CA ALA A 99 -7.40 -8.07 -11.80
C ALA A 99 -7.55 -6.56 -11.58
N HIS A 100 -8.45 -6.12 -10.65
CA HIS A 100 -8.39 -4.77 -10.10
C HIS A 100 -7.03 -4.55 -9.41
N ALA A 101 -6.54 -3.34 -9.37
CA ALA A 101 -5.31 -3.03 -8.63
C ALA A 101 -5.44 -3.36 -7.13
N GLY A 102 -6.65 -3.26 -6.60
CA GLY A 102 -6.98 -3.58 -5.21
C GLY A 102 -7.32 -5.04 -4.93
N ASP A 103 -7.35 -5.92 -5.93
CA ASP A 103 -7.61 -7.34 -5.68
C ASP A 103 -6.37 -7.99 -5.04
N MET A 104 -6.61 -8.83 -4.04
CA MET A 104 -5.58 -9.51 -3.26
C MET A 104 -5.92 -11.01 -3.16
N PRO A 105 -4.94 -11.86 -2.91
CA PRO A 105 -5.21 -13.25 -2.55
C PRO A 105 -6.08 -13.34 -1.29
N ASN A 106 -6.92 -14.37 -1.21
CA ASN A 106 -7.70 -14.64 -0.02
C ASN A 106 -6.80 -14.93 1.19
N LEU A 107 -7.25 -14.51 2.36
CA LEU A 107 -6.59 -14.80 3.63
C LEU A 107 -7.17 -16.09 4.21
N HIS A 108 -6.31 -16.98 4.67
CA HIS A 108 -6.70 -18.21 5.34
C HIS A 108 -6.46 -18.06 6.84
N VAL A 109 -7.52 -17.74 7.59
CA VAL A 109 -7.45 -17.52 9.04
C VAL A 109 -7.52 -18.87 9.76
N PRO A 110 -6.55 -19.18 10.62
CA PRO A 110 -6.53 -20.45 11.35
C PRO A 110 -7.59 -20.47 12.48
N ALA A 111 -7.79 -21.65 13.08
CA ALA A 111 -8.79 -21.84 14.15
C ALA A 111 -8.57 -20.95 15.39
N SER A 112 -7.36 -20.43 15.59
CA SER A 112 -7.07 -19.46 16.64
C SER A 112 -7.74 -18.09 16.43
N GLY A 113 -8.14 -17.78 15.20
CA GLY A 113 -8.63 -16.45 14.83
C GLY A 113 -7.54 -15.37 14.77
N GLU A 114 -6.27 -15.77 14.82
CA GLU A 114 -5.10 -14.88 14.73
C GLU A 114 -4.31 -15.17 13.47
N LEU A 115 -3.94 -14.12 12.72
CA LEU A 115 -3.16 -14.25 11.50
C LEU A 115 -2.12 -13.14 11.42
N VAL A 116 -0.85 -13.54 11.27
CA VAL A 116 0.24 -12.63 10.92
C VAL A 116 0.76 -13.04 9.55
N ILE A 117 0.68 -12.14 8.58
CA ILE A 117 1.04 -12.44 7.18
C ILE A 117 1.58 -11.19 6.47
N GLU A 118 2.46 -11.40 5.50
CA GLU A 118 2.89 -10.37 4.57
C GLU A 118 2.40 -10.72 3.15
N VAL A 119 1.81 -9.74 2.48
CA VAL A 119 1.34 -9.87 1.10
C VAL A 119 1.89 -8.72 0.27
N ALA A 120 2.50 -9.02 -0.87
CA ALA A 120 2.95 -8.01 -1.81
C ALA A 120 1.86 -7.72 -2.85
N ASN A 121 1.62 -6.42 -3.13
CA ASN A 121 0.80 -5.97 -4.22
C ASN A 121 1.60 -5.03 -5.13
N SER A 122 1.89 -5.49 -6.35
CA SER A 122 2.66 -4.73 -7.34
C SER A 122 1.83 -3.73 -8.14
N ALA A 123 0.50 -3.77 -8.01
CA ALA A 123 -0.42 -2.93 -8.78
C ALA A 123 -0.81 -1.62 -8.07
N ILE A 124 -0.44 -1.46 -6.79
CA ILE A 124 -0.70 -0.24 -6.01
C ILE A 124 0.60 0.46 -5.61
N SER A 125 0.50 1.74 -5.25
CA SER A 125 1.62 2.58 -4.83
C SER A 125 1.23 3.45 -3.64
N LEU A 126 2.21 3.81 -2.80
CA LEU A 126 2.07 4.86 -1.78
C LEU A 126 2.62 6.21 -2.29
N VAL A 127 3.13 6.27 -3.52
CA VAL A 127 3.67 7.51 -4.10
C VAL A 127 2.51 8.39 -4.58
N LYS A 128 2.35 9.55 -3.96
CA LYS A 128 1.29 10.51 -4.30
C LYS A 128 1.38 10.97 -5.75
N GLY A 129 0.22 11.23 -6.35
CA GLY A 129 0.11 11.73 -7.73
C GLY A 129 0.32 10.68 -8.81
N GLN A 130 0.52 9.42 -8.46
CA GLN A 130 0.51 8.32 -9.43
C GLN A 130 -0.90 7.76 -9.60
N PRO A 131 -1.30 7.28 -10.80
CA PRO A 131 -2.62 6.69 -11.02
C PRO A 131 -2.92 5.47 -10.13
N THR A 132 -1.87 4.78 -9.69
CA THR A 132 -1.95 3.60 -8.80
C THR A 132 -1.78 3.95 -7.33
N SER A 133 -1.72 5.24 -6.97
CA SER A 133 -1.57 5.69 -5.59
C SER A 133 -2.85 5.40 -4.79
N VAL A 134 -2.68 4.81 -3.62
CA VAL A 134 -3.77 4.62 -2.63
C VAL A 134 -3.96 5.85 -1.74
N PHE A 135 -3.22 6.94 -1.99
CA PHE A 135 -3.44 8.24 -1.34
C PHE A 135 -4.19 9.17 -2.28
N ASP A 136 -5.14 9.93 -1.75
CA ASP A 136 -5.78 11.02 -2.48
C ASP A 136 -4.76 12.12 -2.83
N ALA A 137 -5.08 12.92 -3.84
CA ALA A 137 -4.19 13.99 -4.32
C ALA A 137 -3.87 15.03 -3.23
N ASP A 138 -4.74 15.22 -2.24
CA ASP A 138 -4.55 16.10 -1.08
C ASP A 138 -3.70 15.47 0.02
N GLY A 139 -3.36 14.20 -0.11
CA GLY A 139 -2.54 13.46 0.84
C GLY A 139 -3.30 12.91 2.04
N SER A 140 -4.62 12.91 2.00
CA SER A 140 -5.41 12.15 2.97
C SER A 140 -5.02 10.68 2.87
N THR A 141 -4.91 10.02 4.03
CA THR A 141 -4.60 8.60 4.08
C THR A 141 -5.84 7.80 3.73
N TRP A 142 -5.70 6.91 2.76
CA TRP A 142 -6.68 5.86 2.56
C TRP A 142 -6.74 5.01 3.84
N ALA A 143 -7.91 4.96 4.48
CA ALA A 143 -8.20 4.01 5.55
C ALA A 143 -8.94 2.84 4.90
N GLY A 144 -8.23 1.76 4.63
CA GLY A 144 -8.82 0.51 4.14
C GLY A 144 -9.81 -0.08 5.16
N PRO A 145 -10.68 -1.00 4.71
CA PRO A 145 -11.64 -1.69 5.57
C PRO A 145 -10.96 -2.49 6.66
#